data_b3aaa77f59abb27154a6828fb497c4f5
#
_entry.id   b3aaa77f59abb27154a6828fb497c4f5
#
_cell.length_a   1.000
_cell.length_b   1.000
_cell.length_c   1.000
_cell.angle_alpha   90.00
_cell.angle_beta   90.00
_cell.angle_gamma   90.00
#
_symmetry.space_group_name_H-M   'P 1'
#
loop_
_entity.id
_entity.type
_entity.pdbx_description
1 polymer ?
#
loop_
_entity_poly.entity_id
_entity_poly.type
_entity_poly.pdbx_seq_one_letter_code
_entity_poly.pdbx_strand_id
1 'polypeptide(L)'
;MKNLVFILLFLAIFSCQSNQKKDIKSTKKITVIAHRGASGYLPEHTLASKVMAYAMQADYIEQDVVLSKDDVPIVIHDILLDDVTNVLEKYPNRKREDGRYYVIDFTFEEIKTLVVTERFDSETGLQIYPNRFPKGTSSFRLHSLQDEIELIQGLNKSTGKNIGIYPEIKKPEFHHENGKDISKIVLNILSNYGYKTKNDKCIVQSFDAIELERIRKELKSQLFLVQLMEFSEQKNLLEFYASYADGIGPWYKHLISSKTATDFSLTSLVEDAHKLDLVVHPYTFREDQLDEFDSFEQMIDVIIHQAGADGGFTDFPDRMREILQAKL
;
A
#
# COMPACT_ATOMS: atom_id res chain seq x y z
N MET A 1 17.71 36.50 86.59
CA MET A 1 17.71 35.35 85.62
C MET A 1 16.78 35.70 84.48
N LYS A 2 17.25 36.10 83.34
CA LYS A 2 16.49 36.60 82.17
C LYS A 2 16.44 35.50 81.13
N ASN A 3 15.24 34.98 80.81
CA ASN A 3 15.02 34.05 79.73
C ASN A 3 14.86 34.79 78.46
N LEU A 4 15.77 34.51 77.50
CA LEU A 4 15.76 35.04 76.14
C LEU A 4 15.08 34.01 75.23
N VAL A 5 13.91 34.34 74.70
CA VAL A 5 13.15 33.53 73.77
C VAL A 5 13.61 33.91 72.37
N PHE A 6 14.25 32.97 71.63
CA PHE A 6 14.60 33.14 70.23
C PHE A 6 13.38 32.68 69.33
N ILE A 7 12.78 33.65 68.62
CA ILE A 7 11.77 33.36 67.62
C ILE A 7 12.49 33.19 66.30
N LEU A 8 12.50 31.96 65.78
CA LEU A 8 12.98 31.61 64.45
C LEU A 8 11.86 31.87 63.45
N LEU A 9 12.05 32.90 62.61
CA LEU A 9 11.18 33.19 61.46
C LEU A 9 11.54 32.25 60.30
N PHE A 10 10.66 31.28 59.96
CA PHE A 10 10.74 30.43 58.77
C PHE A 10 10.14 31.19 57.58
N LEU A 11 10.96 31.70 56.69
CA LEU A 11 10.58 32.21 55.36
C LEU A 11 10.37 31.03 54.45
N ALA A 12 9.12 30.66 54.21
CA ALA A 12 8.75 29.70 53.17
C ALA A 12 8.78 30.41 51.79
N ILE A 13 9.82 30.11 51.03
CA ILE A 13 9.91 30.53 49.62
C ILE A 13 9.05 29.58 48.82
N PHE A 14 7.83 30.02 48.45
CA PHE A 14 7.01 29.36 47.45
C PHE A 14 7.64 29.59 46.06
N SER A 15 8.45 28.62 45.60
CA SER A 15 8.88 28.53 44.23
C SER A 15 7.71 28.06 43.37
N CYS A 16 7.08 28.95 42.66
CA CYS A 16 6.07 28.66 41.66
C CYS A 16 6.78 28.04 40.44
N GLN A 17 6.96 26.70 40.44
CA GLN A 17 7.35 25.98 39.20
C GLN A 17 6.14 25.99 38.26
N SER A 18 6.18 26.87 37.28
CA SER A 18 5.31 26.76 36.11
C SER A 18 5.66 25.48 35.36
N ASN A 19 4.88 24.43 35.59
CA ASN A 19 4.82 23.26 34.74
C ASN A 19 4.32 23.69 33.36
N GLN A 20 5.23 24.15 32.49
CA GLN A 20 4.97 24.10 31.06
C GLN A 20 4.82 22.61 30.70
N LYS A 21 3.58 22.11 30.66
CA LYS A 21 3.26 20.95 29.87
C LYS A 21 3.72 21.28 28.45
N LYS A 22 4.88 20.76 28.06
CA LYS A 22 5.17 20.56 26.64
C LYS A 22 4.02 19.71 26.13
N ASP A 23 3.13 20.31 25.38
CA ASP A 23 2.24 19.56 24.49
C ASP A 23 3.16 18.75 23.59
N ILE A 24 3.38 17.48 23.94
CA ILE A 24 3.91 16.48 23.03
C ILE A 24 2.79 16.34 22.02
N LYS A 25 2.85 17.12 20.93
CA LYS A 25 2.08 16.82 19.73
C LYS A 25 2.38 15.35 19.45
N SER A 26 1.41 14.50 19.65
CA SER A 26 1.44 13.13 19.20
C SER A 26 1.75 13.20 17.70
N THR A 27 2.99 12.91 17.34
CA THR A 27 3.36 12.87 15.93
C THR A 27 2.55 11.74 15.31
N LYS A 28 1.62 12.10 14.42
CA LYS A 28 0.77 11.16 13.68
C LYS A 28 1.68 10.12 13.02
N LYS A 29 1.50 8.85 13.34
CA LYS A 29 2.30 7.79 12.73
C LYS A 29 1.97 7.69 11.24
N ILE A 30 2.95 7.96 10.39
CA ILE A 30 2.84 7.82 8.94
C ILE A 30 2.95 6.34 8.57
N THR A 31 1.99 5.87 7.77
CA THR A 31 1.91 4.48 7.31
C THR A 31 2.77 4.25 6.07
N VAL A 32 3.76 3.37 6.16
CA VAL A 32 4.58 2.93 5.02
C VAL A 32 3.99 1.65 4.44
N ILE A 33 3.54 1.70 3.19
CA ILE A 33 2.94 0.57 2.47
C ILE A 33 3.91 0.14 1.38
N ALA A 34 4.41 -1.11 1.47
CA ALA A 34 5.33 -1.66 0.49
C ALA A 34 4.56 -2.08 -0.77
N HIS A 35 4.61 -1.23 -1.80
CA HIS A 35 3.93 -1.41 -3.08
C HIS A 35 4.49 -2.61 -3.84
N ARG A 36 3.69 -3.67 -3.97
CA ARG A 36 4.08 -4.96 -4.55
C ARG A 36 5.26 -5.64 -3.83
N GLY A 37 5.49 -5.30 -2.55
CA GLY A 37 6.67 -5.66 -1.77
C GLY A 37 7.78 -4.61 -1.85
N ALA A 38 9.06 -5.01 -1.75
CA ALA A 38 10.22 -4.16 -1.99
C ALA A 38 10.56 -4.15 -3.50
N SER A 39 9.61 -3.69 -4.32
CA SER A 39 9.65 -3.80 -5.78
C SER A 39 10.71 -2.94 -6.45
N GLY A 40 11.28 -1.95 -5.75
CA GLY A 40 12.45 -1.22 -6.21
C GLY A 40 13.74 -2.06 -6.25
N TYR A 41 13.78 -3.21 -5.56
CA TYR A 41 14.96 -4.05 -5.41
C TYR A 41 14.81 -5.47 -5.98
N LEU A 42 13.61 -6.02 -5.95
CA LEU A 42 13.30 -7.38 -6.39
C LEU A 42 12.04 -7.39 -7.26
N PRO A 43 11.90 -8.35 -8.19
CA PRO A 43 10.71 -8.41 -9.04
C PRO A 43 9.42 -8.37 -8.22
N GLU A 44 8.51 -7.50 -8.67
CA GLU A 44 7.24 -7.23 -8.01
C GLU A 44 6.46 -8.51 -7.68
N HIS A 45 5.72 -8.50 -6.57
CA HIS A 45 4.86 -9.58 -6.14
C HIS A 45 5.52 -10.95 -5.97
N THR A 46 6.84 -11.04 -5.84
CA THR A 46 7.51 -12.28 -5.46
C THR A 46 7.56 -12.43 -3.94
N LEU A 47 7.51 -13.66 -3.41
CA LEU A 47 7.67 -13.87 -1.97
C LEU A 47 8.99 -13.31 -1.43
N ALA A 48 10.04 -13.31 -2.26
CA ALA A 48 11.32 -12.68 -1.92
C ALA A 48 11.18 -11.17 -1.70
N SER A 49 10.47 -10.47 -2.61
CA SER A 49 10.17 -9.03 -2.48
C SER A 49 9.34 -8.75 -1.21
N LYS A 50 8.38 -9.62 -0.88
CA LYS A 50 7.55 -9.48 0.33
C LYS A 50 8.35 -9.68 1.62
N VAL A 51 9.22 -10.69 1.67
CA VAL A 51 10.12 -10.92 2.82
C VAL A 51 11.09 -9.76 2.99
N MET A 52 11.63 -9.21 1.89
CA MET A 52 12.50 -8.04 1.94
C MET A 52 11.76 -6.82 2.51
N ALA A 53 10.56 -6.52 2.02
CA ALA A 53 9.72 -5.44 2.55
C ALA A 53 9.37 -5.64 4.04
N TYR A 54 9.12 -6.89 4.44
CA TYR A 54 8.91 -7.26 5.86
C TYR A 54 10.15 -6.93 6.71
N ALA A 55 11.34 -7.28 6.23
CA ALA A 55 12.60 -6.97 6.92
C ALA A 55 12.85 -5.46 7.02
N MET A 56 12.49 -4.70 6.00
CA MET A 56 12.54 -3.23 5.93
C MET A 56 11.48 -2.52 6.78
N GLN A 57 10.65 -3.28 7.52
CA GLN A 57 9.67 -2.76 8.49
C GLN A 57 8.57 -1.90 7.86
N ALA A 58 8.09 -2.26 6.68
CA ALA A 58 6.83 -1.71 6.18
C ALA A 58 5.70 -1.94 7.20
N ASP A 59 4.73 -1.04 7.30
CA ASP A 59 3.55 -1.22 8.16
C ASP A 59 2.53 -2.16 7.53
N TYR A 60 2.45 -2.13 6.21
CA TYR A 60 1.65 -3.03 5.36
C TYR A 60 2.45 -3.45 4.14
N ILE A 61 2.18 -4.65 3.67
CA ILE A 61 2.68 -5.17 2.40
C ILE A 61 1.49 -5.32 1.48
N GLU A 62 1.59 -4.78 0.26
CA GLU A 62 0.50 -4.81 -0.71
C GLU A 62 0.50 -6.09 -1.54
N GLN A 63 -0.70 -6.50 -1.96
CA GLN A 63 -0.99 -7.58 -2.90
C GLN A 63 -1.97 -7.09 -3.97
N ASP A 64 -1.64 -7.22 -5.24
CA ASP A 64 -2.61 -7.15 -6.33
C ASP A 64 -3.16 -8.55 -6.59
N VAL A 65 -4.48 -8.71 -6.65
CA VAL A 65 -5.12 -10.03 -6.69
C VAL A 65 -5.94 -10.21 -7.96
N VAL A 66 -5.67 -11.29 -8.69
CA VAL A 66 -6.33 -11.72 -9.92
C VAL A 66 -6.69 -13.20 -9.81
N LEU A 67 -7.81 -13.66 -10.37
CA LEU A 67 -8.19 -15.08 -10.32
C LEU A 67 -7.58 -15.91 -11.44
N SER A 68 -7.11 -17.10 -11.08
CA SER A 68 -6.78 -18.18 -12.01
C SER A 68 -8.03 -18.85 -12.60
N LYS A 69 -7.83 -19.79 -13.52
CA LYS A 69 -8.91 -20.60 -14.13
C LYS A 69 -9.69 -21.40 -13.09
N ASP A 70 -9.04 -21.90 -12.07
CA ASP A 70 -9.58 -22.71 -10.98
C ASP A 70 -9.88 -21.92 -9.70
N ASP A 71 -10.18 -20.61 -9.86
CA ASP A 71 -10.62 -19.70 -8.80
C ASP A 71 -9.62 -19.49 -7.66
N VAL A 72 -8.33 -19.71 -7.91
CA VAL A 72 -7.27 -19.37 -6.95
C VAL A 72 -6.87 -17.91 -7.12
N PRO A 73 -6.91 -17.07 -6.06
CA PRO A 73 -6.42 -15.69 -6.10
C PRO A 73 -4.88 -15.67 -6.21
N ILE A 74 -4.38 -15.25 -7.35
CA ILE A 74 -2.96 -15.11 -7.66
C ILE A 74 -2.50 -13.69 -7.34
N VAL A 75 -1.33 -13.56 -6.73
CA VAL A 75 -0.74 -12.25 -6.44
C VAL A 75 0.07 -11.80 -7.66
N ILE A 76 -0.52 -10.91 -8.45
CA ILE A 76 0.03 -10.33 -9.69
C ILE A 76 -0.72 -9.03 -10.05
N HIS A 77 -0.01 -8.02 -10.57
CA HIS A 77 -0.61 -6.71 -10.83
C HIS A 77 -1.65 -6.72 -11.95
N ASP A 78 -1.36 -7.36 -13.07
CA ASP A 78 -2.22 -7.33 -14.26
C ASP A 78 -3.02 -8.63 -14.39
N ILE A 79 -4.15 -8.56 -15.08
CA ILE A 79 -4.90 -9.76 -15.51
C ILE A 79 -4.10 -10.57 -16.56
N LEU A 80 -2.90 -10.10 -16.93
CA LEU A 80 -2.01 -10.64 -17.95
C LEU A 80 -0.72 -11.17 -17.32
N LEU A 81 -0.17 -12.25 -17.89
CA LEU A 81 1.08 -12.90 -17.49
C LEU A 81 2.30 -12.38 -18.24
N ASP A 82 2.10 -11.67 -19.35
CA ASP A 82 3.10 -11.38 -20.39
C ASP A 82 4.27 -10.55 -19.86
N ASP A 83 3.98 -9.50 -19.08
CA ASP A 83 4.92 -8.42 -18.81
C ASP A 83 5.85 -8.72 -17.61
N VAL A 84 5.63 -9.84 -16.90
CA VAL A 84 6.41 -10.22 -15.72
C VAL A 84 6.79 -11.70 -15.67
N THR A 85 6.45 -12.50 -16.71
CA THR A 85 6.74 -13.94 -16.73
C THR A 85 7.29 -14.44 -18.06
N ASN A 86 7.79 -15.67 -18.08
CA ASN A 86 8.19 -16.38 -19.28
C ASN A 86 7.05 -17.16 -19.94
N VAL A 87 5.80 -16.71 -19.83
CA VAL A 87 4.61 -17.43 -20.35
C VAL A 87 4.68 -17.66 -21.85
N LEU A 88 5.15 -16.68 -22.61
CA LEU A 88 5.33 -16.78 -24.07
C LEU A 88 6.23 -17.95 -24.45
N GLU A 89 7.33 -18.13 -23.72
CA GLU A 89 8.29 -19.22 -23.95
C GLU A 89 7.68 -20.57 -23.58
N LYS A 90 7.02 -20.63 -22.42
CA LYS A 90 6.53 -21.88 -21.86
C LYS A 90 5.22 -22.39 -22.47
N TYR A 91 4.32 -21.47 -22.84
CA TYR A 91 2.99 -21.79 -23.39
C TYR A 91 2.70 -21.05 -24.69
N PRO A 92 3.53 -21.15 -25.75
CA PRO A 92 3.47 -20.31 -26.95
C PRO A 92 2.13 -20.34 -27.68
N ASN A 93 1.35 -21.39 -27.52
CA ASN A 93 0.07 -21.61 -28.21
C ASN A 93 -1.17 -21.28 -27.34
N ARG A 94 -0.99 -20.67 -26.13
CA ARG A 94 -2.08 -20.40 -25.17
C ARG A 94 -2.54 -18.94 -25.14
N LYS A 95 -2.00 -18.09 -26.06
CA LYS A 95 -2.44 -16.70 -26.20
C LYS A 95 -3.84 -16.62 -26.79
N ARG A 96 -4.61 -15.61 -26.33
CA ARG A 96 -5.91 -15.26 -26.94
C ARG A 96 -5.71 -14.61 -28.33
N GLU A 97 -6.80 -14.27 -29.02
CA GLU A 97 -6.78 -13.65 -30.34
C GLU A 97 -6.07 -12.30 -30.36
N ASP A 98 -6.08 -11.56 -29.26
CA ASP A 98 -5.35 -10.31 -29.05
C ASP A 98 -3.83 -10.48 -28.85
N GLY A 99 -3.35 -11.71 -28.86
CA GLY A 99 -1.96 -12.06 -28.68
C GLY A 99 -1.48 -12.14 -27.23
N ARG A 100 -2.37 -11.91 -26.22
CA ARG A 100 -2.04 -11.83 -24.80
C ARG A 100 -2.35 -13.13 -24.04
N TYR A 101 -1.74 -13.27 -22.86
CA TYR A 101 -1.88 -14.42 -21.96
C TYR A 101 -2.58 -14.01 -20.67
N TYR A 102 -3.82 -14.41 -20.51
CA TYR A 102 -4.65 -14.02 -19.37
C TYR A 102 -4.49 -15.00 -18.20
N VAL A 103 -4.32 -14.50 -16.99
CA VAL A 103 -4.21 -15.31 -15.77
C VAL A 103 -5.36 -16.27 -15.63
N ILE A 104 -6.57 -15.85 -15.96
CA ILE A 104 -7.83 -16.60 -15.85
C ILE A 104 -7.91 -17.83 -16.78
N ASP A 105 -7.03 -17.93 -17.77
CA ASP A 105 -6.97 -19.07 -18.70
C ASP A 105 -6.08 -20.21 -18.20
N PHE A 106 -5.33 -19.99 -17.12
CA PHE A 106 -4.37 -20.95 -16.55
C PHE A 106 -4.79 -21.39 -15.16
N THR A 107 -4.65 -22.68 -14.86
CA THR A 107 -4.78 -23.20 -13.50
C THR A 107 -3.62 -22.74 -12.62
N PHE A 108 -3.82 -22.74 -11.30
CA PHE A 108 -2.74 -22.38 -10.39
C PHE A 108 -1.51 -23.28 -10.54
N GLU A 109 -1.72 -24.60 -10.78
CA GLU A 109 -0.61 -25.53 -11.02
C GLU A 109 0.20 -25.16 -12.28
N GLU A 110 -0.44 -24.68 -13.34
CA GLU A 110 0.25 -24.18 -14.53
C GLU A 110 1.01 -22.87 -14.21
N ILE A 111 0.37 -21.93 -13.49
CA ILE A 111 0.94 -20.63 -13.11
C ILE A 111 2.18 -20.79 -12.24
N LYS A 112 2.19 -21.68 -11.27
CA LYS A 112 3.36 -21.98 -10.41
C LYS A 112 4.59 -22.43 -11.20
N THR A 113 4.41 -22.93 -12.41
CA THR A 113 5.53 -23.36 -13.25
C THR A 113 6.22 -22.20 -13.98
N LEU A 114 5.61 -21.03 -14.04
CA LEU A 114 6.17 -19.84 -14.71
C LEU A 114 7.32 -19.26 -13.89
N VAL A 115 8.34 -18.75 -14.58
CA VAL A 115 9.40 -17.95 -13.97
C VAL A 115 9.00 -16.50 -14.02
N VAL A 116 9.01 -15.85 -12.86
CA VAL A 116 8.79 -14.39 -12.73
C VAL A 116 10.11 -13.66 -12.94
N THR A 117 10.05 -12.51 -13.59
CA THR A 117 11.19 -11.62 -13.83
C THR A 117 10.79 -10.17 -13.55
N GLU A 118 11.78 -9.26 -13.58
CA GLU A 118 11.51 -7.83 -13.54
C GLU A 118 10.62 -7.42 -14.71
N ARG A 119 9.72 -6.45 -14.45
CA ARG A 119 8.73 -5.96 -15.42
C ARG A 119 9.39 -5.47 -16.71
N PHE A 120 8.84 -5.91 -17.82
CA PHE A 120 9.31 -5.52 -19.15
C PHE A 120 8.12 -5.25 -20.08
N ASP A 121 8.39 -4.51 -21.13
CA ASP A 121 7.46 -4.32 -22.23
C ASP A 121 7.49 -5.58 -23.11
N SER A 122 6.37 -6.27 -23.22
CA SER A 122 6.28 -7.56 -23.95
C SER A 122 6.43 -7.41 -25.47
N GLU A 123 6.25 -6.22 -26.04
CA GLU A 123 6.43 -5.95 -27.48
C GLU A 123 7.90 -5.71 -27.82
N THR A 124 8.58 -4.90 -27.03
CA THR A 124 9.99 -4.53 -27.25
C THR A 124 10.99 -5.42 -26.53
N GLY A 125 10.53 -6.14 -25.50
CA GLY A 125 11.38 -6.94 -24.60
C GLY A 125 12.25 -6.12 -23.66
N LEU A 126 12.11 -4.79 -23.62
CA LEU A 126 12.92 -3.91 -22.78
C LEU A 126 12.39 -3.87 -21.35
N GLN A 127 13.29 -3.87 -20.35
CA GLN A 127 12.96 -3.69 -18.97
C GLN A 127 12.41 -2.28 -18.71
N ILE A 128 11.29 -2.18 -17.98
CA ILE A 128 10.62 -0.88 -17.72
C ILE A 128 11.47 -0.03 -16.76
N TYR A 129 12.09 -0.66 -15.75
CA TYR A 129 12.95 -0.01 -14.77
C TYR A 129 14.39 -0.50 -14.93
N PRO A 130 15.24 0.17 -15.76
CA PRO A 130 16.54 -0.37 -16.16
C PRO A 130 17.53 -0.61 -15.02
N ASN A 131 17.37 0.12 -13.90
CA ASN A 131 18.28 0.06 -12.75
C ASN A 131 17.80 -0.88 -11.62
N ARG A 132 16.63 -1.54 -11.80
CA ARG A 132 16.12 -2.54 -10.84
C ARG A 132 16.72 -3.91 -11.10
N PHE A 133 16.15 -4.93 -10.47
CA PHE A 133 16.63 -6.31 -10.60
C PHE A 133 16.72 -6.74 -12.08
N PRO A 134 17.82 -7.41 -12.51
CA PRO A 134 18.01 -7.74 -13.92
C PRO A 134 16.94 -8.71 -14.45
N LYS A 135 16.28 -8.35 -15.56
CA LYS A 135 15.33 -9.21 -16.26
C LYS A 135 15.96 -10.55 -16.66
N GLY A 136 15.20 -11.64 -16.52
CA GLY A 136 15.60 -12.97 -16.96
C GLY A 136 16.63 -13.66 -16.07
N THR A 137 16.92 -13.11 -14.91
CA THR A 137 17.81 -13.73 -13.92
C THR A 137 17.02 -14.30 -12.74
N SER A 138 17.63 -15.31 -12.05
CA SER A 138 17.01 -16.01 -10.92
C SER A 138 15.80 -16.88 -11.31
N SER A 139 15.05 -17.38 -10.32
CA SER A 139 13.98 -18.36 -10.51
C SER A 139 12.77 -18.06 -9.62
N PHE A 140 12.34 -16.80 -9.57
CA PHE A 140 11.14 -16.37 -8.83
C PHE A 140 9.88 -17.03 -9.40
N ARG A 141 8.84 -17.14 -8.57
CA ARG A 141 7.57 -17.80 -8.91
C ARG A 141 6.39 -16.94 -8.48
N LEU A 142 5.28 -17.08 -9.21
CA LEU A 142 3.98 -16.61 -8.75
C LEU A 142 3.47 -17.50 -7.62
N HIS A 143 2.64 -16.91 -6.75
CA HIS A 143 2.06 -17.55 -5.59
C HIS A 143 0.61 -17.10 -5.39
N SER A 144 -0.12 -17.81 -4.54
CA SER A 144 -1.48 -17.44 -4.17
C SER A 144 -1.52 -16.39 -3.06
N LEU A 145 -2.65 -15.71 -2.91
CA LEU A 145 -2.91 -14.83 -1.76
C LEU A 145 -2.77 -15.60 -0.43
N GLN A 146 -3.19 -16.86 -0.39
CA GLN A 146 -3.08 -17.71 0.80
C GLN A 146 -1.62 -17.95 1.18
N ASP A 147 -0.76 -18.30 0.21
CA ASP A 147 0.69 -18.51 0.46
C ASP A 147 1.31 -17.23 1.08
N GLU A 148 0.93 -16.05 0.59
CA GLU A 148 1.46 -14.78 1.11
C GLU A 148 0.92 -14.45 2.51
N ILE A 149 -0.37 -14.66 2.77
CA ILE A 149 -0.96 -14.47 4.10
C ILE A 149 -0.25 -15.37 5.11
N GLU A 150 -0.06 -16.66 4.78
CA GLU A 150 0.62 -17.63 5.66
C GLU A 150 2.06 -17.22 5.93
N LEU A 151 2.78 -16.72 4.91
CA LEU A 151 4.12 -16.19 5.07
C LEU A 151 4.16 -15.01 6.04
N ILE A 152 3.32 -13.99 5.83
CA ILE A 152 3.32 -12.78 6.65
C ILE A 152 2.88 -13.09 8.09
N GLN A 153 1.82 -13.89 8.28
CA GLN A 153 1.38 -14.32 9.62
C GLN A 153 2.44 -15.18 10.32
N GLY A 154 3.11 -16.07 9.57
CA GLY A 154 4.22 -16.88 10.08
C GLY A 154 5.40 -16.00 10.55
N LEU A 155 5.79 -15.02 9.74
CA LEU A 155 6.83 -14.06 10.09
C LEU A 155 6.42 -13.19 11.30
N ASN A 156 5.17 -12.70 11.36
CA ASN A 156 4.65 -11.96 12.50
C ASN A 156 4.76 -12.79 13.79
N LYS A 157 4.37 -14.05 13.74
CA LYS A 157 4.47 -14.97 14.88
C LYS A 157 5.92 -15.20 15.33
N SER A 158 6.83 -15.43 14.39
CA SER A 158 8.23 -15.77 14.71
C SER A 158 9.06 -14.57 15.17
N THR A 159 8.72 -13.37 14.73
CA THR A 159 9.46 -12.14 15.04
C THR A 159 8.81 -11.27 16.12
N GLY A 160 7.56 -11.58 16.51
CA GLY A 160 6.77 -10.74 17.43
C GLY A 160 6.28 -9.41 16.82
N LYS A 161 6.37 -9.25 15.49
CA LYS A 161 5.87 -8.06 14.77
C LYS A 161 4.37 -8.22 14.42
N ASN A 162 3.76 -7.14 13.92
CA ASN A 162 2.37 -7.12 13.46
C ASN A 162 2.28 -6.29 12.17
N ILE A 163 2.92 -6.78 11.10
CA ILE A 163 2.87 -6.17 9.75
C ILE A 163 1.58 -6.63 9.08
N GLY A 164 0.87 -5.69 8.47
CA GLY A 164 -0.41 -5.94 7.81
C GLY A 164 -0.28 -6.31 6.35
N ILE A 165 -1.42 -6.68 5.75
CA ILE A 165 -1.61 -6.91 4.33
C ILE A 165 -2.54 -5.84 3.74
N TYR A 166 -2.38 -5.55 2.44
CA TYR A 166 -3.14 -4.50 1.76
C TYR A 166 -3.61 -4.99 0.38
N PRO A 167 -4.52 -6.01 0.30
CA PRO A 167 -4.93 -6.60 -0.97
C PRO A 167 -5.76 -5.63 -1.81
N GLU A 168 -5.38 -5.49 -3.09
CA GLU A 168 -6.18 -4.86 -4.15
C GLU A 168 -6.96 -5.91 -4.94
N ILE A 169 -8.25 -5.70 -5.09
CA ILE A 169 -9.09 -6.47 -6.00
C ILE A 169 -8.99 -5.86 -7.38
N LYS A 170 -8.28 -6.56 -8.28
CA LYS A 170 -8.01 -6.10 -9.65
C LYS A 170 -9.18 -6.42 -10.57
N LYS A 171 -9.57 -5.43 -11.38
CA LYS A 171 -10.53 -5.60 -12.49
C LYS A 171 -11.72 -6.51 -12.16
N PRO A 172 -12.52 -6.22 -11.09
CA PRO A 172 -13.64 -7.09 -10.71
C PRO A 172 -14.69 -7.27 -11.82
N GLU A 173 -14.95 -6.21 -12.61
CA GLU A 173 -15.83 -6.29 -13.78
C GLU A 173 -15.38 -7.38 -14.78
N PHE A 174 -14.07 -7.41 -15.13
CA PHE A 174 -13.52 -8.47 -15.99
C PHE A 174 -13.76 -9.88 -15.42
N HIS A 175 -13.62 -10.06 -14.12
CA HIS A 175 -13.87 -11.34 -13.46
C HIS A 175 -15.36 -11.71 -13.50
N HIS A 176 -16.26 -10.76 -13.25
CA HIS A 176 -17.70 -10.97 -13.34
C HIS A 176 -18.14 -11.35 -14.77
N GLU A 177 -17.61 -10.69 -15.80
CA GLU A 177 -17.85 -11.04 -17.21
C GLU A 177 -17.41 -12.48 -17.54
N ASN A 178 -16.40 -12.99 -16.84
CA ASN A 178 -15.92 -14.37 -16.94
C ASN A 178 -16.60 -15.33 -15.94
N GLY A 179 -17.70 -14.91 -15.31
CA GLY A 179 -18.52 -15.74 -14.41
C GLY A 179 -17.90 -15.98 -13.02
N LYS A 180 -16.96 -15.13 -12.58
CA LYS A 180 -16.23 -15.26 -11.31
C LYS A 180 -16.47 -14.07 -10.40
N ASP A 181 -16.74 -14.32 -9.11
CA ASP A 181 -16.88 -13.31 -8.07
C ASP A 181 -15.58 -13.20 -7.25
N ILE A 182 -14.62 -12.43 -7.77
CA ILE A 182 -13.30 -12.27 -7.14
C ILE A 182 -13.41 -11.71 -5.72
N SER A 183 -14.28 -10.72 -5.49
CA SER A 183 -14.42 -10.08 -4.18
C SER A 183 -14.93 -11.07 -3.14
N LYS A 184 -15.94 -11.87 -3.47
CA LYS A 184 -16.47 -12.88 -2.56
C LYS A 184 -15.44 -13.94 -2.22
N ILE A 185 -14.65 -14.37 -3.21
CA ILE A 185 -13.58 -15.38 -3.02
C ILE A 185 -12.50 -14.80 -2.09
N VAL A 186 -12.01 -13.59 -2.38
CA VAL A 186 -10.97 -12.92 -1.58
C VAL A 186 -11.45 -12.68 -0.15
N LEU A 187 -12.64 -12.11 0.06
CA LEU A 187 -13.19 -11.86 1.39
C LEU A 187 -13.38 -13.14 2.21
N ASN A 188 -13.77 -14.25 1.59
CA ASN A 188 -13.85 -15.54 2.27
C ASN A 188 -12.49 -16.03 2.75
N ILE A 189 -11.45 -15.90 1.91
CA ILE A 189 -10.08 -16.25 2.30
C ILE A 189 -9.63 -15.36 3.47
N LEU A 190 -9.75 -14.03 3.35
CA LEU A 190 -9.37 -13.10 4.41
C LEU A 190 -10.07 -13.45 5.74
N SER A 191 -11.37 -13.75 5.70
CA SER A 191 -12.15 -14.17 6.87
C SER A 191 -11.65 -15.47 7.50
N ASN A 192 -11.25 -16.46 6.68
CA ASN A 192 -10.71 -17.74 7.16
C ASN A 192 -9.36 -17.58 7.87
N TYR A 193 -8.56 -16.60 7.45
CA TYR A 193 -7.29 -16.23 8.08
C TYR A 193 -7.43 -15.20 9.24
N GLY A 194 -8.67 -14.88 9.63
CA GLY A 194 -8.96 -14.06 10.81
C GLY A 194 -9.12 -12.57 10.55
N TYR A 195 -9.01 -12.11 9.29
CA TYR A 195 -9.26 -10.70 8.94
C TYR A 195 -10.76 -10.45 8.71
N LYS A 196 -11.41 -9.72 9.62
CA LYS A 196 -12.89 -9.55 9.64
C LYS A 196 -13.34 -8.12 9.86
N THR A 197 -12.55 -7.30 10.53
CA THR A 197 -12.93 -5.97 10.99
C THR A 197 -11.88 -4.91 10.65
N LYS A 198 -12.23 -3.63 10.79
CA LYS A 198 -11.30 -2.51 10.63
C LYS A 198 -10.10 -2.52 11.59
N ASN A 199 -10.20 -3.26 12.70
CA ASN A 199 -9.12 -3.37 13.68
C ASN A 199 -8.07 -4.41 13.30
N ASP A 200 -8.38 -5.26 12.33
CA ASP A 200 -7.44 -6.27 11.84
C ASP A 200 -6.43 -5.61 10.90
N LYS A 201 -5.21 -6.16 10.88
CA LYS A 201 -4.12 -5.65 10.03
C LYS A 201 -4.31 -6.04 8.56
N CYS A 202 -5.49 -5.68 8.00
CA CYS A 202 -5.88 -5.93 6.62
C CYS A 202 -6.70 -4.75 6.09
N ILE A 203 -6.24 -4.14 5.00
CA ILE A 203 -6.93 -3.08 4.29
C ILE A 203 -7.21 -3.60 2.88
N VAL A 204 -8.47 -3.53 2.43
CA VAL A 204 -8.88 -3.92 1.07
C VAL A 204 -9.03 -2.67 0.22
N GLN A 205 -8.51 -2.72 -1.01
CA GLN A 205 -8.60 -1.60 -1.94
C GLN A 205 -9.06 -2.05 -3.34
N SER A 206 -9.58 -1.13 -4.11
CA SER A 206 -9.85 -1.28 -5.53
C SER A 206 -10.01 0.08 -6.21
N PHE A 207 -9.78 0.14 -7.51
CA PHE A 207 -10.17 1.28 -8.35
C PHE A 207 -11.68 1.27 -8.66
N ASP A 208 -12.33 0.12 -8.59
CA ASP A 208 -13.75 -0.03 -8.89
C ASP A 208 -14.63 0.42 -7.72
N ALA A 209 -15.23 1.59 -7.85
CA ALA A 209 -16.07 2.20 -6.83
C ALA A 209 -17.39 1.42 -6.62
N ILE A 210 -17.96 0.85 -7.69
CA ILE A 210 -19.19 0.05 -7.62
C ILE A 210 -18.92 -1.23 -6.84
N GLU A 211 -17.80 -1.87 -7.10
CA GLU A 211 -17.41 -3.09 -6.40
C GLU A 211 -17.09 -2.83 -4.92
N LEU A 212 -16.38 -1.75 -4.58
CA LEU A 212 -16.14 -1.41 -3.17
C LEU A 212 -17.43 -1.08 -2.42
N GLU A 213 -18.36 -0.35 -3.06
CA GLU A 213 -19.68 -0.11 -2.51
C GLU A 213 -20.44 -1.44 -2.28
N ARG A 214 -20.40 -2.36 -3.25
CA ARG A 214 -20.97 -3.72 -3.16
C ARG A 214 -20.34 -4.50 -2.00
N ILE A 215 -19.01 -4.48 -1.86
CA ILE A 215 -18.28 -5.12 -0.75
C ILE A 215 -18.80 -4.60 0.60
N ARG A 216 -18.98 -3.30 0.76
CA ARG A 216 -19.49 -2.71 1.99
C ARG A 216 -20.97 -3.00 2.20
N LYS A 217 -21.81 -2.74 1.19
CA LYS A 217 -23.28 -2.69 1.36
C LYS A 217 -23.96 -4.03 1.15
N GLU A 218 -23.48 -4.87 0.23
CA GLU A 218 -24.12 -6.17 -0.09
C GLU A 218 -23.37 -7.33 0.57
N LEU A 219 -22.04 -7.40 0.43
CA LEU A 219 -21.24 -8.45 1.06
C LEU A 219 -20.98 -8.20 2.56
N LYS A 220 -21.42 -7.00 3.08
CA LYS A 220 -21.41 -6.63 4.50
C LYS A 220 -20.01 -6.70 5.15
N SER A 221 -18.97 -6.49 4.38
CA SER A 221 -17.60 -6.47 4.90
C SER A 221 -17.42 -5.36 5.93
N GLN A 222 -16.80 -5.70 7.07
CA GLN A 222 -16.40 -4.76 8.12
C GLN A 222 -14.90 -4.43 8.08
N LEU A 223 -14.18 -4.89 7.06
CA LEU A 223 -12.76 -4.55 6.84
C LEU A 223 -12.59 -3.06 6.53
N PHE A 224 -11.38 -2.56 6.74
CA PHE A 224 -11.01 -1.23 6.30
C PHE A 224 -10.94 -1.21 4.76
N LEU A 225 -11.68 -0.30 4.12
CA LEU A 225 -11.75 -0.19 2.65
C LEU A 225 -11.13 1.13 2.19
N VAL A 226 -10.32 1.07 1.14
CA VAL A 226 -9.71 2.25 0.50
C VAL A 226 -10.10 2.30 -0.97
N GLN A 227 -10.70 3.42 -1.38
CA GLN A 227 -10.98 3.72 -2.78
C GLN A 227 -9.73 4.26 -3.47
N LEU A 228 -9.19 3.52 -4.43
CA LEU A 228 -8.13 4.02 -5.29
C LEU A 228 -8.71 4.98 -6.32
N MET A 229 -8.04 6.11 -6.54
CA MET A 229 -8.46 7.13 -7.49
C MET A 229 -7.63 7.06 -8.76
N GLU A 230 -8.30 6.98 -9.91
CA GLU A 230 -7.67 6.99 -11.23
C GLU A 230 -6.96 8.34 -11.52
N PHE A 231 -6.04 8.34 -12.48
CA PHE A 231 -5.27 9.54 -12.87
C PHE A 231 -6.14 10.73 -13.32
N SER A 232 -7.34 10.46 -13.82
CA SER A 232 -8.29 11.45 -14.35
C SER A 232 -9.41 11.83 -13.40
N GLU A 233 -9.49 11.22 -12.21
CA GLU A 233 -10.62 11.43 -11.29
C GLU A 233 -10.65 12.81 -10.65
N GLN A 234 -11.87 13.32 -10.47
CA GLN A 234 -12.12 14.64 -9.90
C GLN A 234 -12.59 14.56 -8.43
N LYS A 235 -12.36 15.66 -7.70
CA LYS A 235 -12.63 15.77 -6.24
C LYS A 235 -14.09 15.61 -5.82
N ASN A 236 -15.06 15.69 -6.75
CA ASN A 236 -16.50 15.70 -6.46
C ASN A 236 -17.06 14.36 -5.98
N LEU A 237 -16.22 13.30 -5.90
CA LEU A 237 -16.65 11.96 -5.51
C LEU A 237 -16.35 11.63 -4.04
N LEU A 238 -15.68 12.50 -3.27
CA LEU A 238 -15.27 12.21 -1.90
C LEU A 238 -16.45 11.84 -0.97
N GLU A 239 -17.59 12.57 -1.06
CA GLU A 239 -18.78 12.25 -0.26
C GLU A 239 -19.36 10.87 -0.63
N PHE A 240 -19.31 10.51 -1.92
CA PHE A 240 -19.72 9.19 -2.37
C PHE A 240 -18.78 8.13 -1.82
N TYR A 241 -17.47 8.32 -1.90
CA TYR A 241 -16.49 7.39 -1.34
C TYR A 241 -16.64 7.23 0.17
N ALA A 242 -16.84 8.32 0.91
CA ALA A 242 -17.08 8.29 2.36
C ALA A 242 -18.32 7.49 2.76
N SER A 243 -19.27 7.26 1.83
CA SER A 243 -20.48 6.48 2.13
C SER A 243 -20.21 4.98 2.30
N TYR A 244 -19.03 4.47 1.87
CA TYR A 244 -18.67 3.06 1.95
C TYR A 244 -17.20 2.80 2.30
N ALA A 245 -16.28 3.69 1.95
CA ALA A 245 -14.86 3.55 2.20
C ALA A 245 -14.43 4.24 3.51
N ASP A 246 -13.26 3.89 4.00
CA ASP A 246 -12.61 4.44 5.19
C ASP A 246 -11.39 5.29 4.82
N GLY A 247 -11.03 5.29 3.54
CA GLY A 247 -9.93 6.08 3.02
C GLY A 247 -9.94 6.13 1.50
N ILE A 248 -9.04 6.97 0.98
CA ILE A 248 -8.74 7.10 -0.45
C ILE A 248 -7.27 6.86 -0.73
N GLY A 249 -6.97 6.30 -1.90
CA GLY A 249 -5.62 6.15 -2.45
C GLY A 249 -5.49 6.94 -3.75
N PRO A 250 -5.19 8.24 -3.71
CA PRO A 250 -5.04 9.04 -4.92
C PRO A 250 -3.64 8.85 -5.54
N TRP A 251 -3.52 9.04 -6.86
CA TRP A 251 -2.22 9.32 -7.45
C TRP A 251 -1.64 10.58 -6.79
N TYR A 252 -0.39 10.54 -6.33
CA TYR A 252 0.20 11.64 -5.55
C TYR A 252 0.12 13.01 -6.28
N LYS A 253 0.11 13.03 -7.62
CA LYS A 253 -0.03 14.28 -8.40
C LYS A 253 -1.38 14.98 -8.21
N HIS A 254 -2.41 14.28 -7.73
CA HIS A 254 -3.68 14.92 -7.36
C HIS A 254 -3.57 15.85 -6.13
N LEU A 255 -2.50 15.69 -5.36
CA LEU A 255 -2.23 16.54 -4.20
C LEU A 255 -1.52 17.85 -4.58
N ILE A 256 -1.02 17.93 -5.82
CA ILE A 256 -0.24 19.07 -6.33
C ILE A 256 -1.10 19.81 -7.34
N SER A 257 -1.27 21.13 -7.18
CA SER A 257 -1.98 21.98 -8.14
C SER A 257 -1.03 22.66 -9.13
N SER A 258 0.17 23.02 -8.68
CA SER A 258 1.23 23.60 -9.53
C SER A 258 2.59 23.49 -8.87
N LYS A 259 3.66 23.58 -9.68
CA LYS A 259 5.05 23.70 -9.24
C LYS A 259 5.67 24.97 -9.80
N THR A 260 6.40 25.71 -8.96
CA THR A 260 7.33 26.77 -9.37
C THR A 260 8.77 26.26 -9.32
N ALA A 261 9.77 27.11 -9.54
CA ALA A 261 11.17 26.71 -9.45
C ALA A 261 11.59 26.22 -8.04
N THR A 262 10.92 26.69 -6.99
CA THR A 262 11.31 26.44 -5.58
C THR A 262 10.21 25.80 -4.74
N ASP A 263 8.91 25.94 -5.15
CA ASP A 263 7.79 25.60 -4.29
C ASP A 263 6.71 24.82 -5.02
N PHE A 264 5.94 24.05 -4.24
CA PHE A 264 4.73 23.34 -4.67
C PHE A 264 3.49 24.02 -4.12
N SER A 265 2.50 24.23 -4.97
CA SER A 265 1.14 24.59 -4.54
C SER A 265 0.32 23.30 -4.40
N LEU A 266 -0.32 23.13 -3.26
CA LEU A 266 -1.09 21.93 -2.96
C LEU A 266 -2.56 22.10 -3.27
N THR A 267 -3.26 21.00 -3.50
CA THR A 267 -4.72 20.97 -3.60
C THR A 267 -5.33 20.82 -2.20
N SER A 268 -6.64 21.03 -2.06
CA SER A 268 -7.36 20.76 -0.81
C SER A 268 -7.76 19.29 -0.62
N LEU A 269 -7.32 18.37 -1.50
CA LEU A 269 -7.82 16.99 -1.51
C LEU A 269 -7.67 16.27 -0.17
N VAL A 270 -6.50 16.40 0.48
CA VAL A 270 -6.25 15.76 1.78
C VAL A 270 -7.12 16.38 2.88
N GLU A 271 -7.19 17.71 2.94
CA GLU A 271 -8.03 18.43 3.91
C GLU A 271 -9.51 18.07 3.73
N ASP A 272 -10.00 18.02 2.49
CA ASP A 272 -11.39 17.67 2.19
C ASP A 272 -11.71 16.21 2.51
N ALA A 273 -10.77 15.29 2.25
CA ALA A 273 -10.90 13.89 2.66
C ALA A 273 -10.96 13.74 4.20
N HIS A 274 -10.08 14.45 4.92
CA HIS A 274 -10.07 14.40 6.38
C HIS A 274 -11.36 14.98 7.02
N LYS A 275 -12.01 15.97 6.40
CA LYS A 275 -13.33 16.46 6.84
C LYS A 275 -14.42 15.41 6.77
N LEU A 276 -14.21 14.38 5.95
CA LEU A 276 -15.11 13.24 5.78
C LEU A 276 -14.60 11.96 6.51
N ASP A 277 -13.64 12.11 7.42
CA ASP A 277 -13.00 11.02 8.17
C ASP A 277 -12.32 9.95 7.27
N LEU A 278 -11.94 10.32 6.04
CA LEU A 278 -11.19 9.45 5.13
C LEU A 278 -9.69 9.61 5.35
N VAL A 279 -8.96 8.49 5.56
CA VAL A 279 -7.50 8.51 5.50
C VAL A 279 -7.02 8.62 4.05
N VAL A 280 -5.81 9.17 3.84
CA VAL A 280 -5.25 9.40 2.51
C VAL A 280 -3.92 8.67 2.37
N HIS A 281 -3.87 7.64 1.51
CA HIS A 281 -2.69 6.84 1.19
C HIS A 281 -2.34 6.97 -0.30
N PRO A 282 -1.62 8.02 -0.73
CA PRO A 282 -1.28 8.22 -2.14
C PRO A 282 -0.28 7.17 -2.66
N TYR A 283 -0.33 6.92 -3.98
CA TYR A 283 0.58 6.06 -4.73
C TYR A 283 1.26 6.83 -5.86
N THR A 284 2.44 6.48 -6.34
CA THR A 284 3.44 5.59 -5.78
C THR A 284 4.73 6.37 -5.62
N PHE A 285 5.32 6.31 -4.44
CA PHE A 285 6.60 6.95 -4.15
C PHE A 285 7.75 6.07 -4.67
N ARG A 286 8.53 6.60 -5.61
CA ARG A 286 9.65 5.90 -6.24
C ARG A 286 10.91 6.73 -6.20
N GLU A 287 11.98 6.23 -5.58
CA GLU A 287 13.27 6.92 -5.51
C GLU A 287 13.96 6.97 -6.90
N ASP A 288 13.67 5.99 -7.74
CA ASP A 288 14.22 5.87 -9.10
C ASP A 288 13.35 6.55 -10.19
N GLN A 289 12.24 7.17 -9.80
CA GLN A 289 11.34 7.91 -10.69
C GLN A 289 10.74 9.11 -9.94
N LEU A 290 11.49 10.20 -9.88
CA LEU A 290 11.15 11.38 -9.07
C LEU A 290 10.18 12.36 -9.77
N ASP A 291 9.98 12.19 -11.09
CA ASP A 291 9.18 13.11 -11.92
C ASP A 291 9.56 14.59 -11.69
N GLU A 292 8.67 15.38 -11.05
CA GLU A 292 8.91 16.79 -10.79
C GLU A 292 9.72 17.10 -9.52
N PHE A 293 10.09 16.12 -8.72
CA PHE A 293 10.84 16.34 -7.47
C PHE A 293 12.34 16.27 -7.68
N ASP A 294 13.08 17.07 -6.91
CA ASP A 294 14.54 17.11 -6.97
C ASP A 294 15.18 15.94 -6.22
N SER A 295 14.46 15.38 -5.24
CA SER A 295 14.90 14.21 -4.46
C SER A 295 13.73 13.45 -3.86
N PHE A 296 13.98 12.23 -3.41
CA PHE A 296 12.99 11.40 -2.74
C PHE A 296 12.56 11.99 -1.39
N GLU A 297 13.48 12.64 -0.68
CA GLU A 297 13.23 13.41 0.53
C GLU A 297 12.26 14.56 0.29
N GLN A 298 12.42 15.30 -0.83
CA GLN A 298 11.50 16.38 -1.20
C GLN A 298 10.12 15.83 -1.53
N MET A 299 10.03 14.72 -2.29
CA MET A 299 8.75 14.08 -2.60
C MET A 299 7.99 13.69 -1.33
N ILE A 300 8.67 13.04 -0.38
CA ILE A 300 8.09 12.65 0.90
C ILE A 300 7.69 13.88 1.71
N ASP A 301 8.53 14.91 1.75
CA ASP A 301 8.22 16.15 2.49
C ASP A 301 6.95 16.84 1.97
N VAL A 302 6.87 17.03 0.66
CA VAL A 302 5.73 17.70 0.02
C VAL A 302 4.44 16.91 0.24
N ILE A 303 4.45 15.61 -0.01
CA ILE A 303 3.22 14.81 0.00
C ILE A 303 2.79 14.41 1.42
N ILE A 304 3.75 14.05 2.28
CA ILE A 304 3.43 13.58 3.63
C ILE A 304 3.32 14.75 4.62
N HIS A 305 4.32 15.65 4.64
CA HIS A 305 4.34 16.67 5.69
C HIS A 305 3.61 17.94 5.29
N GLN A 306 3.72 18.41 4.04
CA GLN A 306 3.07 19.64 3.62
C GLN A 306 1.61 19.41 3.20
N ALA A 307 1.31 18.39 2.37
CA ALA A 307 -0.06 18.06 2.00
C ALA A 307 -0.83 17.31 3.11
N GLY A 308 -0.13 16.65 4.05
CA GLY A 308 -0.73 16.03 5.22
C GLY A 308 -1.24 14.61 5.00
N ALA A 309 -0.77 13.88 3.99
CA ALA A 309 -1.16 12.48 3.77
C ALA A 309 -0.83 11.58 4.98
N ASP A 310 -1.63 10.52 5.18
CA ASP A 310 -1.55 9.62 6.33
C ASP A 310 -0.52 8.50 6.18
N GLY A 311 -0.07 8.30 4.96
CA GLY A 311 0.88 7.26 4.57
C GLY A 311 1.11 7.28 3.08
N GLY A 312 1.61 6.18 2.51
CA GLY A 312 1.75 6.06 1.07
C GLY A 312 2.38 4.76 0.62
N PHE A 313 2.12 4.44 -0.63
CA PHE A 313 2.67 3.27 -1.31
C PHE A 313 4.05 3.59 -1.87
N THR A 314 5.04 2.78 -1.54
CA THR A 314 6.42 2.96 -2.01
C THR A 314 7.04 1.67 -2.51
N ASP A 315 7.83 1.77 -3.59
CA ASP A 315 8.66 0.67 -4.08
C ASP A 315 9.94 0.50 -3.22
N PHE A 316 10.28 1.52 -2.38
CA PHE A 316 11.48 1.59 -1.54
C PHE A 316 11.12 1.80 -0.06
N PRO A 317 10.57 0.77 0.64
CA PRO A 317 10.03 0.93 1.99
C PRO A 317 11.09 1.30 3.05
N ASP A 318 12.34 0.83 2.91
CA ASP A 318 13.47 1.21 3.77
C ASP A 318 13.81 2.70 3.64
N ARG A 319 13.92 3.20 2.41
CA ARG A 319 14.25 4.59 2.14
C ARG A 319 13.17 5.55 2.68
N MET A 320 11.90 5.24 2.41
CA MET A 320 10.79 6.02 2.97
C MET A 320 10.81 5.98 4.50
N ARG A 321 11.08 4.83 5.11
CA ARG A 321 11.17 4.67 6.57
C ARG A 321 12.30 5.51 7.16
N GLU A 322 13.50 5.46 6.57
CA GLU A 322 14.68 6.25 7.01
C GLU A 322 14.37 7.75 7.01
N ILE A 323 13.80 8.26 5.90
CA ILE A 323 13.49 9.69 5.76
C ILE A 323 12.46 10.14 6.80
N LEU A 324 11.41 9.35 7.02
CA LEU A 324 10.39 9.64 8.02
C LEU A 324 10.95 9.62 9.45
N GLN A 325 11.89 8.73 9.76
CA GLN A 325 12.53 8.67 11.08
C GLN A 325 13.54 9.82 11.32
N ALA A 326 14.22 10.29 10.30
CA ALA A 326 15.18 11.39 10.41
C ALA A 326 14.52 12.74 10.74
N LYS A 327 13.19 12.87 10.55
CA LYS A 327 12.41 14.09 10.81
C LYS A 327 11.65 14.06 12.15
N LEU A 328 11.74 12.97 12.90
CA LEU A 328 11.18 12.82 14.26
C LEU A 328 12.17 13.33 15.32
#